data_1c29f1381cec2983a517ba371f243d36
#
_entry.id   1c29f1381cec2983a517ba371f243d36
#
_cell.length_a   1.000
_cell.length_b   1.000
_cell.length_c   1.000
_cell.angle_alpha   90.00
_cell.angle_beta   90.00
_cell.angle_gamma   90.00
#
_symmetry.space_group_name_H-M   'P 1'
#
loop_
_entity.id
_entity.type
_entity.pdbx_description
1 polymer ?
#
loop_
_entity_poly.entity_id
_entity_poly.type
_entity_poly.pdbx_seq_one_letter_code
_entity_poly.pdbx_strand_id
1 'polypeptide(L)'
;MRIFNSLVLLISGAMFACSEAKEDSQEIPSESFRNEVAATEVRVATAQRKSFDYLINAIGKLEAQSEVKALVEREGYLEKVQVQEGQYVQKGQLIATLDRREAEFALEKAKIAVVKAQSELDLLKTQFHLALESADSTVAKTVQSRIMVNSGLSLAEVELKEAQLNLSRCDVRAPVSGKIANIKFREGSLVSKNAEFAEILSTDRLLLRVNVLESDIPLISSNQRAEVYPISDSQNAIEGRVSAINPQVDENGLVQVSITLNSVKNLLPGMNARAIIRAPQSNSLVVPKDAVVYRSGRAVVFTVENGKESKWNYVEVGKDNGQEIEILEGIPENSTVITTNNLQLAHQAPVQLVKD
;
A
#
# COMPACT_ATOMS: atom_id res chain seq x y z
N MET A 1 49.40 -22.23 44.32
CA MET A 1 50.85 -22.54 44.15
C MET A 1 51.50 -21.18 43.85
N ARG A 2 52.01 -20.56 44.88
CA ARG A 2 53.39 -20.13 45.09
C ARG A 2 53.80 -19.04 44.11
N ILE A 3 54.40 -17.85 44.42
CA ILE A 3 55.22 -17.38 45.58
C ILE A 3 55.45 -15.89 45.26
N PHE A 4 55.17 -14.88 46.14
CA PHE A 4 56.11 -14.18 47.00
C PHE A 4 57.30 -13.47 46.29
N ASN A 5 57.40 -12.11 46.40
CA ASN A 5 58.41 -11.37 47.21
C ASN A 5 58.22 -9.87 46.89
N SER A 6 57.88 -8.95 47.75
CA SER A 6 58.63 -8.34 48.87
C SER A 6 60.04 -7.91 48.56
N LEU A 7 60.28 -6.58 48.46
CA LEU A 7 61.46 -5.97 48.98
C LEU A 7 61.26 -4.49 49.40
N VAL A 8 61.53 -4.25 50.62
CA VAL A 8 61.62 -3.02 51.40
C VAL A 8 63.03 -2.54 51.38
N LEU A 9 63.31 -1.23 51.45
CA LEU A 9 64.36 -0.50 52.19
C LEU A 9 64.62 0.88 51.55
N LEU A 10 64.64 1.93 52.18
CA LEU A 10 65.11 2.59 53.39
C LEU A 10 65.77 3.93 53.05
N ILE A 11 65.22 5.00 53.61
CA ILE A 11 65.85 6.11 54.36
C ILE A 11 67.08 6.73 53.79
N SER A 12 67.09 8.06 53.54
CA SER A 12 68.02 8.97 54.12
C SER A 12 67.54 10.42 54.05
N GLY A 13 67.51 11.07 55.17
CA GLY A 13 67.17 12.44 55.40
C GLY A 13 68.38 13.36 55.21
N ALA A 14 68.08 14.60 54.93
CA ALA A 14 68.97 15.72 55.21
C ALA A 14 68.12 16.97 55.50
N MET A 15 68.17 17.43 56.75
CA MET A 15 67.80 18.76 57.16
C MET A 15 68.92 19.75 56.69
N PHE A 16 68.49 20.95 56.42
CA PHE A 16 69.13 22.29 56.61
C PHE A 16 68.38 23.30 55.77
N ALA A 17 67.99 24.42 56.10
CA ALA A 17 68.19 25.44 57.12
C ALA A 17 67.36 26.64 56.66
N CYS A 18 66.73 27.36 57.59
CA CYS A 18 66.02 28.61 57.40
C CYS A 18 66.96 29.69 56.76
N SER A 19 66.31 30.51 55.88
CA SER A 19 66.70 31.86 55.61
C SER A 19 65.48 32.72 55.39
N GLU A 20 65.21 33.62 56.30
CA GLU A 20 64.26 34.71 56.19
C GLU A 20 64.61 35.62 55.03
N ALA A 21 63.73 35.83 54.10
CA ALA A 21 63.75 36.95 53.17
C ALA A 21 62.38 37.64 53.17
N LYS A 22 62.44 38.92 53.41
CA LYS A 22 61.33 39.87 53.56
C LYS A 22 60.33 39.75 52.42
N GLU A 23 59.06 39.68 52.81
CA GLU A 23 57.89 39.95 51.97
C GLU A 23 57.94 41.39 51.45
N ASP A 24 58.08 41.54 50.17
CA ASP A 24 57.67 42.74 49.44
C ASP A 24 56.30 42.40 48.78
N SER A 25 55.29 42.83 49.48
CA SER A 25 53.91 42.69 49.04
C SER A 25 53.61 43.65 47.89
N GLN A 26 53.82 43.19 46.64
CA GLN A 26 53.18 43.80 45.51
C GLN A 26 51.79 43.22 45.41
N GLU A 27 50.81 44.00 45.76
CA GLU A 27 49.39 43.81 45.40
C GLU A 27 49.29 43.74 43.86
N ILE A 28 49.08 42.55 43.34
CA ILE A 28 48.69 42.33 41.94
C ILE A 28 47.17 42.68 41.93
N PRO A 29 46.76 43.71 41.17
CA PRO A 29 45.36 43.97 41.00
C PRO A 29 44.69 42.71 40.39
N SER A 30 43.75 42.14 41.09
CA SER A 30 42.85 41.13 40.54
C SER A 30 41.95 41.79 39.51
N GLU A 31 42.52 42.07 38.31
CA GLU A 31 41.71 42.24 37.14
C GLU A 31 41.07 40.88 36.86
N SER A 32 39.80 40.79 37.23
CA SER A 32 38.95 39.72 36.83
C SER A 32 38.93 39.68 35.30
N PHE A 33 39.69 38.77 34.72
CA PHE A 33 39.51 38.35 33.32
C PHE A 33 38.10 37.74 33.21
N ARG A 34 37.06 38.56 33.24
CA ARG A 34 35.82 38.26 32.54
C ARG A 34 36.19 38.38 31.06
N ASN A 35 36.66 37.29 30.47
CA ASN A 35 36.57 37.17 29.04
C ASN A 35 35.14 37.39 28.67
N GLU A 36 34.83 38.58 28.10
CA GLU A 36 33.51 38.79 27.45
C GLU A 36 33.39 37.70 26.41
N VAL A 37 32.56 36.70 26.70
CA VAL A 37 32.26 35.64 25.76
C VAL A 37 31.61 36.36 24.57
N ALA A 38 32.29 36.35 23.43
CA ALA A 38 31.81 36.96 22.21
C ALA A 38 30.40 36.44 21.92
N ALA A 39 29.47 37.33 21.67
CA ALA A 39 28.10 36.95 21.36
C ALA A 39 28.05 36.11 20.10
N THR A 40 27.41 34.94 20.18
CA THR A 40 27.27 34.04 19.04
C THR A 40 26.19 34.59 18.10
N GLU A 41 26.52 34.75 16.82
CA GLU A 41 25.54 35.12 15.79
C GLU A 41 24.55 33.98 15.57
N VAL A 42 23.25 34.29 15.69
CA VAL A 42 22.18 33.29 15.55
C VAL A 42 21.04 33.84 14.71
N ARG A 43 20.45 32.95 13.90
CA ARG A 43 19.16 33.20 13.26
C ARG A 43 18.05 32.67 14.17
N VAL A 44 16.90 33.28 14.07
CA VAL A 44 15.77 32.96 14.91
C VAL A 44 14.51 32.77 14.10
N ALA A 45 13.59 31.97 14.62
CA ALA A 45 12.24 31.82 14.14
C ALA A 45 11.26 31.95 15.31
N THR A 46 9.98 32.11 15.01
CA THR A 46 8.94 32.20 16.04
C THR A 46 8.19 30.88 16.12
N ALA A 47 8.07 30.34 17.32
CA ALA A 47 7.20 29.20 17.59
C ALA A 47 5.73 29.64 17.44
N GLN A 48 4.99 29.02 16.50
CA GLN A 48 3.63 29.44 16.16
C GLN A 48 2.67 28.27 16.22
N ARG A 49 1.44 28.53 16.64
CA ARG A 49 0.35 27.56 16.46
C ARG A 49 -0.24 27.70 15.07
N LYS A 50 -0.16 26.64 14.29
CA LYS A 50 -0.74 26.60 12.95
C LYS A 50 -1.17 25.20 12.54
N SER A 51 -1.87 25.11 11.42
CA SER A 51 -2.07 23.83 10.76
C SER A 51 -0.72 23.31 10.27
N PHE A 52 -0.46 22.06 10.56
CA PHE A 52 0.79 21.38 10.30
C PHE A 52 0.50 20.03 9.62
N ASP A 53 1.08 19.79 8.47
CA ASP A 53 0.89 18.54 7.76
C ASP A 53 1.93 17.51 8.24
N TYR A 54 1.47 16.50 8.96
CA TYR A 54 2.28 15.32 9.22
C TYR A 54 2.32 14.44 7.98
N LEU A 55 3.51 14.02 7.57
CA LEU A 55 3.75 13.25 6.35
C LEU A 55 3.95 11.78 6.68
N ILE A 56 2.94 10.97 6.40
CA ILE A 56 3.02 9.52 6.56
C ILE A 56 3.64 8.94 5.31
N ASN A 57 4.87 8.42 5.44
CA ASN A 57 5.61 7.78 4.36
C ASN A 57 5.35 6.27 4.39
N ALA A 58 4.90 5.73 3.27
CA ALA A 58 4.65 4.31 3.13
C ALA A 58 5.14 3.80 1.77
N ILE A 59 5.57 2.56 1.71
CA ILE A 59 6.01 1.90 0.48
C ILE A 59 5.04 0.76 0.19
N GLY A 60 4.76 0.56 -1.08
CA GLY A 60 3.83 -0.48 -1.50
C GLY A 60 3.96 -0.84 -2.97
N LYS A 61 3.00 -1.61 -3.44
CA LYS A 61 2.96 -2.17 -4.79
C LYS A 61 1.72 -1.70 -5.53
N LEU A 62 1.90 -1.36 -6.80
CA LEU A 62 0.79 -1.07 -7.70
C LEU A 62 0.08 -2.36 -8.08
N GLU A 63 -1.23 -2.37 -7.98
CA GLU A 63 -2.08 -3.47 -8.37
C GLU A 63 -3.13 -2.99 -9.37
N ALA A 64 -3.55 -3.87 -10.26
CA ALA A 64 -4.71 -3.62 -11.11
C ALA A 64 -5.98 -3.52 -10.23
N GLN A 65 -6.91 -2.65 -10.59
CA GLN A 65 -8.19 -2.58 -9.88
C GLN A 65 -8.96 -3.90 -9.89
N SER A 66 -8.82 -4.66 -10.97
CA SER A 66 -9.38 -5.99 -11.11
C SER A 66 -8.38 -6.88 -11.83
N GLU A 67 -8.13 -8.03 -11.26
CA GLU A 67 -7.33 -9.11 -11.81
C GLU A 67 -8.21 -10.35 -11.81
N VAL A 68 -8.50 -10.89 -12.98
CA VAL A 68 -9.36 -12.06 -13.12
C VAL A 68 -8.68 -13.09 -13.99
N LYS A 69 -8.68 -14.33 -13.52
CA LYS A 69 -8.13 -15.47 -14.24
C LYS A 69 -9.12 -16.01 -15.26
N ALA A 70 -8.70 -16.13 -16.49
CA ALA A 70 -9.45 -16.85 -17.51
C ALA A 70 -9.21 -18.35 -17.31
N LEU A 71 -10.23 -19.07 -16.89
CA LEU A 71 -10.16 -20.50 -16.61
C LEU A 71 -10.68 -21.29 -17.80
N VAL A 72 -10.08 -22.46 -18.03
CA VAL A 72 -10.56 -23.45 -19.00
C VAL A 72 -11.68 -24.26 -18.35
N GLU A 73 -12.88 -24.28 -18.95
CA GLU A 73 -14.06 -24.92 -18.36
C GLU A 73 -14.18 -26.42 -18.63
N ARG A 74 -13.35 -26.93 -19.58
CA ARG A 74 -13.36 -28.34 -19.98
C ARG A 74 -11.91 -28.79 -20.28
N GLU A 75 -11.63 -30.06 -20.06
CA GLU A 75 -10.36 -30.67 -20.49
C GLU A 75 -10.34 -30.86 -22.00
N GLY A 76 -9.17 -30.65 -22.63
CA GLY A 76 -8.95 -30.87 -24.05
C GLY A 76 -7.63 -30.29 -24.55
N TYR A 77 -7.31 -30.61 -25.81
CA TYR A 77 -6.15 -30.02 -26.49
C TYR A 77 -6.48 -28.57 -26.92
N LEU A 78 -5.54 -27.67 -26.70
CA LEU A 78 -5.64 -26.29 -27.17
C LEU A 78 -5.39 -26.25 -28.69
N GLU A 79 -6.45 -25.95 -29.45
CA GLU A 79 -6.37 -25.91 -30.90
C GLU A 79 -5.78 -24.58 -31.38
N LYS A 80 -6.25 -23.48 -30.83
CA LYS A 80 -5.84 -22.13 -31.25
C LYS A 80 -5.82 -21.15 -30.12
N VAL A 81 -4.77 -20.30 -30.11
CA VAL A 81 -4.66 -19.13 -29.25
C VAL A 81 -4.85 -17.88 -30.11
N GLN A 82 -5.85 -17.04 -29.78
CA GLN A 82 -6.28 -15.90 -30.61
C GLN A 82 -5.80 -14.55 -30.09
N VAL A 83 -5.06 -14.53 -28.98
CA VAL A 83 -4.60 -13.33 -28.31
C VAL A 83 -3.12 -13.42 -27.96
N GLN A 84 -2.52 -12.25 -27.71
CA GLN A 84 -1.14 -12.11 -27.27
C GLN A 84 -1.08 -11.38 -25.93
N GLU A 85 -0.01 -11.58 -25.17
CA GLU A 85 0.24 -10.82 -23.96
C GLU A 85 0.33 -9.32 -24.25
N GLY A 86 -0.26 -8.49 -23.37
CA GLY A 86 -0.39 -7.06 -23.56
C GLY A 86 -1.56 -6.61 -24.43
N GLN A 87 -2.20 -7.52 -25.17
CA GLN A 87 -3.38 -7.21 -25.99
C GLN A 87 -4.59 -6.88 -25.10
N TYR A 88 -5.35 -5.86 -25.49
CA TYR A 88 -6.62 -5.53 -24.84
C TYR A 88 -7.75 -6.42 -25.39
N VAL A 89 -8.55 -6.98 -24.50
CA VAL A 89 -9.72 -7.80 -24.82
C VAL A 89 -10.97 -7.26 -24.14
N GLN A 90 -12.11 -7.51 -24.77
CA GLN A 90 -13.41 -7.18 -24.21
C GLN A 90 -14.02 -8.38 -23.48
N LYS A 91 -14.87 -8.13 -22.48
CA LYS A 91 -15.65 -9.19 -21.82
C LYS A 91 -16.42 -10.03 -22.83
N GLY A 92 -16.30 -11.36 -22.75
CA GLY A 92 -16.92 -12.33 -23.67
C GLY A 92 -16.13 -12.58 -24.95
N GLN A 93 -15.07 -11.83 -25.24
CA GLN A 93 -14.21 -12.06 -26.41
C GLN A 93 -13.54 -13.42 -26.33
N LEU A 94 -13.53 -14.15 -27.47
CA LEU A 94 -12.85 -15.43 -27.60
C LEU A 94 -11.31 -15.21 -27.55
N ILE A 95 -10.66 -15.92 -26.65
CA ILE A 95 -9.21 -15.80 -26.43
C ILE A 95 -8.45 -17.08 -26.81
N ALA A 96 -9.10 -18.22 -26.67
CA ALA A 96 -8.55 -19.50 -27.12
C ALA A 96 -9.68 -20.49 -27.42
N THR A 97 -9.33 -21.55 -28.17
CA THR A 97 -10.27 -22.60 -28.56
C THR A 97 -9.65 -23.96 -28.29
N LEU A 98 -10.40 -24.83 -27.63
CA LEU A 98 -10.05 -26.26 -27.52
C LEU A 98 -10.51 -27.03 -28.76
N ASP A 99 -10.00 -28.23 -28.94
CA ASP A 99 -10.50 -29.17 -29.96
C ASP A 99 -11.99 -29.43 -29.77
N ARG A 100 -12.78 -29.10 -30.78
CA ARG A 100 -14.24 -29.12 -30.75
C ARG A 100 -14.86 -30.38 -31.30
N ARG A 101 -14.07 -31.19 -32.02
CA ARG A 101 -14.59 -32.32 -32.82
C ARG A 101 -15.51 -33.24 -32.02
N GLU A 102 -15.11 -33.65 -30.84
CA GLU A 102 -15.92 -34.52 -29.97
C GLU A 102 -17.22 -33.85 -29.54
N ALA A 103 -17.17 -32.55 -29.15
CA ALA A 103 -18.35 -31.81 -28.74
C ALA A 103 -19.33 -31.51 -29.87
N GLU A 104 -18.81 -31.28 -31.09
CA GLU A 104 -19.59 -31.13 -32.33
C GLU A 104 -20.32 -32.42 -32.70
N PHE A 105 -19.66 -33.57 -32.62
CA PHE A 105 -20.31 -34.88 -32.83
C PHE A 105 -21.39 -35.15 -31.76
N ALA A 106 -21.14 -34.83 -30.51
CA ALA A 106 -22.12 -34.98 -29.44
C ALA A 106 -23.35 -34.08 -29.67
N LEU A 107 -23.15 -32.85 -30.13
CA LEU A 107 -24.22 -31.92 -30.47
C LEU A 107 -25.06 -32.43 -31.64
N GLU A 108 -24.43 -32.92 -32.68
CA GLU A 108 -25.11 -33.48 -33.86
C GLU A 108 -25.96 -34.71 -33.49
N LYS A 109 -25.41 -35.61 -32.68
CA LYS A 109 -26.12 -36.77 -32.13
C LYS A 109 -27.38 -36.33 -31.33
N ALA A 110 -27.24 -35.30 -30.47
CA ALA A 110 -28.34 -34.77 -29.66
C ALA A 110 -29.43 -34.12 -30.52
N LYS A 111 -29.04 -33.40 -31.60
CA LYS A 111 -30.02 -32.87 -32.58
C LYS A 111 -30.85 -33.97 -33.25
N ILE A 112 -30.19 -35.08 -33.69
CA ILE A 112 -30.87 -36.21 -34.27
C ILE A 112 -31.84 -36.85 -33.27
N ALA A 113 -31.47 -36.95 -31.99
CA ALA A 113 -32.32 -37.48 -30.94
C ALA A 113 -33.62 -36.62 -30.75
N VAL A 114 -33.49 -35.29 -30.81
CA VAL A 114 -34.66 -34.38 -30.76
C VAL A 114 -35.57 -34.60 -31.96
N VAL A 115 -35.05 -34.70 -33.19
CA VAL A 115 -35.84 -34.92 -34.39
C VAL A 115 -36.59 -36.25 -34.29
N LYS A 116 -35.93 -37.33 -33.81
CA LYS A 116 -36.54 -38.62 -33.58
C LYS A 116 -37.66 -38.54 -32.55
N ALA A 117 -37.43 -37.91 -31.41
CA ALA A 117 -38.41 -37.75 -30.33
C ALA A 117 -39.62 -36.87 -30.75
N GLN A 118 -39.38 -35.86 -31.61
CA GLN A 118 -40.44 -35.03 -32.19
C GLN A 118 -41.32 -35.86 -33.12
N SER A 119 -40.74 -36.74 -33.97
CA SER A 119 -41.47 -37.62 -34.84
C SER A 119 -42.34 -38.62 -34.04
N GLU A 120 -41.81 -39.15 -32.93
CA GLU A 120 -42.55 -40.03 -32.03
C GLU A 120 -43.69 -39.29 -31.35
N LEU A 121 -43.48 -38.04 -30.93
CA LEU A 121 -44.55 -37.18 -30.38
C LEU A 121 -45.71 -37.00 -31.36
N ASP A 122 -45.38 -36.74 -32.62
CA ASP A 122 -46.38 -36.52 -33.67
C ASP A 122 -47.14 -37.82 -34.01
N LEU A 123 -46.46 -38.96 -33.98
CA LEU A 123 -47.11 -40.28 -34.12
C LEU A 123 -48.08 -40.54 -32.96
N LEU A 124 -47.62 -40.33 -31.71
CA LEU A 124 -48.44 -40.52 -30.52
C LEU A 124 -49.66 -39.57 -30.50
N LYS A 125 -49.49 -38.32 -30.90
CA LYS A 125 -50.61 -37.37 -31.05
C LYS A 125 -51.65 -37.84 -32.05
N THR A 126 -51.19 -38.35 -33.18
CA THR A 126 -52.09 -38.90 -34.20
C THR A 126 -52.83 -40.15 -33.70
N GLN A 127 -52.10 -41.05 -33.01
CA GLN A 127 -52.69 -42.25 -32.43
C GLN A 127 -53.75 -41.98 -31.33
N PHE A 128 -53.55 -40.97 -30.50
CA PHE A 128 -54.42 -40.63 -29.38
C PHE A 128 -55.27 -39.39 -29.64
N HIS A 129 -55.49 -38.99 -30.89
CA HIS A 129 -56.15 -37.76 -31.26
C HIS A 129 -57.59 -37.68 -30.71
N LEU A 130 -58.41 -38.76 -30.74
CA LEU A 130 -59.73 -38.78 -30.15
C LEU A 130 -59.76 -38.55 -28.63
N ALA A 131 -58.75 -39.03 -27.89
CA ALA A 131 -58.65 -38.83 -26.46
C ALA A 131 -58.18 -37.39 -26.12
N LEU A 132 -57.40 -36.75 -27.00
CA LEU A 132 -57.02 -35.35 -26.87
C LEU A 132 -58.13 -34.36 -27.13
N GLU A 133 -59.14 -34.76 -27.98
CA GLU A 133 -60.33 -33.99 -28.28
C GLU A 133 -61.49 -34.29 -27.30
N SER A 134 -61.27 -35.05 -26.23
CA SER A 134 -62.23 -35.36 -25.22
C SER A 134 -62.83 -34.11 -24.59
N ALA A 135 -64.20 -34.11 -24.40
CA ALA A 135 -64.90 -33.04 -23.71
C ALA A 135 -64.48 -32.91 -22.23
N ASP A 136 -63.94 -33.97 -21.64
CA ASP A 136 -63.34 -33.93 -20.29
C ASP A 136 -61.93 -33.44 -20.35
N SER A 137 -61.72 -32.19 -19.87
CA SER A 137 -60.46 -31.53 -19.85
C SER A 137 -59.37 -32.23 -18.98
N THR A 138 -59.83 -33.05 -18.02
CA THR A 138 -58.93 -33.82 -17.14
C THR A 138 -58.30 -34.99 -17.87
N VAL A 139 -59.13 -35.68 -18.66
CA VAL A 139 -58.71 -36.80 -19.52
C VAL A 139 -57.73 -36.28 -20.59
N ALA A 140 -58.08 -35.21 -21.30
CA ALA A 140 -57.27 -34.62 -22.34
C ALA A 140 -55.88 -34.20 -21.80
N LYS A 141 -55.79 -33.50 -20.66
CA LYS A 141 -54.55 -33.14 -20.01
C LYS A 141 -53.70 -34.32 -19.58
N THR A 142 -54.34 -35.36 -19.03
CA THR A 142 -53.63 -36.59 -18.62
C THR A 142 -53.00 -37.31 -19.81
N VAL A 143 -53.78 -37.44 -20.91
CA VAL A 143 -53.29 -38.04 -22.15
C VAL A 143 -52.17 -37.23 -22.77
N GLN A 144 -52.32 -35.91 -22.83
CA GLN A 144 -51.27 -35.00 -23.31
C GLN A 144 -49.98 -35.13 -22.51
N SER A 145 -50.06 -35.17 -21.17
CA SER A 145 -48.91 -35.36 -20.31
C SER A 145 -48.21 -36.71 -20.57
N ARG A 146 -48.97 -37.79 -20.73
CA ARG A 146 -48.43 -39.12 -21.04
C ARG A 146 -47.75 -39.16 -22.42
N ILE A 147 -48.31 -38.54 -23.42
CA ILE A 147 -47.77 -38.45 -24.77
C ILE A 147 -46.43 -37.70 -24.72
N MET A 148 -46.35 -36.57 -24.00
CA MET A 148 -45.10 -35.81 -23.81
C MET A 148 -44.02 -36.65 -23.15
N VAL A 149 -44.35 -37.37 -22.07
CA VAL A 149 -43.36 -38.26 -21.40
C VAL A 149 -42.94 -39.40 -22.27
N ASN A 150 -43.88 -40.10 -22.95
CA ASN A 150 -43.60 -41.29 -23.73
C ASN A 150 -42.80 -40.97 -25.04
N SER A 151 -42.98 -39.77 -25.60
CA SER A 151 -42.22 -39.36 -26.80
C SER A 151 -40.73 -39.17 -26.49
N GLY A 152 -40.34 -38.95 -25.19
CA GLY A 152 -38.98 -38.68 -24.79
C GLY A 152 -38.46 -37.31 -25.24
N LEU A 153 -39.34 -36.42 -25.78
CA LEU A 153 -38.93 -35.13 -26.33
C LEU A 153 -38.26 -34.25 -25.29
N SER A 154 -38.83 -34.16 -24.07
CA SER A 154 -38.26 -33.35 -23.00
C SER A 154 -36.83 -33.80 -22.60
N LEU A 155 -36.60 -35.14 -22.61
CA LEU A 155 -35.25 -35.66 -22.31
C LEU A 155 -34.27 -35.30 -23.44
N ALA A 156 -34.68 -35.51 -24.71
CA ALA A 156 -33.86 -35.18 -25.86
C ALA A 156 -33.52 -33.69 -25.96
N GLU A 157 -34.42 -32.79 -25.56
CA GLU A 157 -34.21 -31.35 -25.48
C GLU A 157 -33.20 -31.00 -24.38
N VAL A 158 -33.22 -31.68 -23.25
CA VAL A 158 -32.22 -31.48 -22.15
C VAL A 158 -30.83 -31.96 -22.64
N GLU A 159 -30.74 -33.11 -23.25
CA GLU A 159 -29.48 -33.63 -23.84
C GLU A 159 -28.92 -32.70 -24.92
N LEU A 160 -29.79 -32.09 -25.73
CA LEU A 160 -29.38 -31.10 -26.74
C LEU A 160 -28.77 -29.84 -26.03
N LYS A 161 -29.40 -29.32 -24.99
CA LYS A 161 -28.88 -28.20 -24.22
C LYS A 161 -27.54 -28.52 -23.56
N GLU A 162 -27.39 -29.73 -23.04
CA GLU A 162 -26.13 -30.19 -22.46
C GLU A 162 -25.00 -30.25 -23.51
N ALA A 163 -25.30 -30.81 -24.69
CA ALA A 163 -24.33 -30.87 -25.79
C ALA A 163 -23.94 -29.48 -26.29
N GLN A 164 -24.89 -28.52 -26.37
CA GLN A 164 -24.63 -27.13 -26.71
C GLN A 164 -23.73 -26.46 -25.67
N LEU A 165 -23.99 -26.66 -24.37
CA LEU A 165 -23.17 -26.14 -23.27
C LEU A 165 -21.75 -26.73 -23.33
N ASN A 166 -21.63 -28.04 -23.57
CA ASN A 166 -20.31 -28.68 -23.68
C ASN A 166 -19.50 -28.19 -24.90
N LEU A 167 -20.14 -27.88 -26.02
CA LEU A 167 -19.49 -27.23 -27.16
C LEU A 167 -19.07 -25.78 -26.80
N SER A 168 -19.92 -24.99 -26.12
CA SER A 168 -19.58 -23.64 -25.72
C SER A 168 -18.39 -23.59 -24.76
N ARG A 169 -18.18 -24.62 -23.95
CA ARG A 169 -17.05 -24.77 -23.02
C ARG A 169 -15.72 -25.06 -23.71
N CYS A 170 -15.74 -25.40 -25.02
CA CYS A 170 -14.51 -25.49 -25.83
C CYS A 170 -13.95 -24.09 -26.13
N ASP A 171 -14.73 -23.04 -25.97
CA ASP A 171 -14.33 -21.65 -26.14
C ASP A 171 -13.84 -21.07 -24.81
N VAL A 172 -12.59 -20.69 -24.74
CA VAL A 172 -12.06 -19.92 -23.62
C VAL A 172 -12.34 -18.44 -23.91
N ARG A 173 -13.17 -17.81 -23.08
CA ARG A 173 -13.59 -16.40 -23.26
C ARG A 173 -13.11 -15.54 -22.12
N ALA A 174 -12.87 -14.27 -22.42
CA ALA A 174 -12.48 -13.27 -21.44
C ALA A 174 -13.63 -13.00 -20.45
N PRO A 175 -13.48 -13.26 -19.12
CA PRO A 175 -14.51 -13.02 -18.13
C PRO A 175 -14.76 -11.52 -17.86
N VAL A 176 -13.75 -10.68 -18.10
CA VAL A 176 -13.79 -9.22 -17.95
C VAL A 176 -13.05 -8.54 -19.10
N SER A 177 -13.25 -7.23 -19.28
CA SER A 177 -12.44 -6.45 -20.22
C SER A 177 -11.12 -6.03 -19.55
N GLY A 178 -10.01 -6.06 -20.28
CA GLY A 178 -8.69 -5.72 -19.75
C GLY A 178 -7.56 -6.17 -20.68
N LYS A 179 -6.33 -6.07 -20.21
CA LYS A 179 -5.14 -6.55 -20.93
C LYS A 179 -4.80 -7.98 -20.52
N ILE A 180 -4.45 -8.78 -21.50
CA ILE A 180 -3.98 -10.16 -21.29
C ILE A 180 -2.58 -10.13 -20.70
N ALA A 181 -2.38 -10.94 -19.66
CA ALA A 181 -1.08 -11.22 -19.06
C ALA A 181 -0.93 -12.73 -18.79
N ASN A 182 0.30 -13.19 -18.66
CA ASN A 182 0.64 -14.53 -18.18
C ASN A 182 -0.10 -15.68 -18.91
N ILE A 183 0.00 -15.75 -20.24
CA ILE A 183 -0.53 -16.88 -21.00
C ILE A 183 0.28 -18.14 -20.68
N LYS A 184 -0.35 -19.14 -20.05
CA LYS A 184 0.33 -20.33 -19.52
C LYS A 184 0.45 -21.49 -20.49
N PHE A 185 -0.36 -21.52 -21.54
CA PHE A 185 -0.45 -22.62 -22.48
C PHE A 185 -0.25 -22.16 -23.93
N ARG A 186 0.25 -23.07 -24.76
CA ARG A 186 0.45 -22.87 -26.20
C ARG A 186 -0.45 -23.81 -26.98
N GLU A 187 -0.64 -23.52 -28.26
CA GLU A 187 -1.34 -24.41 -29.20
C GLU A 187 -0.73 -25.82 -29.16
N GLY A 188 -1.57 -26.83 -29.17
CA GLY A 188 -1.20 -28.22 -29.01
C GLY A 188 -1.04 -28.73 -27.58
N SER A 189 -1.10 -27.85 -26.55
CA SER A 189 -1.04 -28.29 -25.16
C SER A 189 -2.34 -28.99 -24.74
N LEU A 190 -2.21 -30.07 -23.96
CA LEU A 190 -3.36 -30.63 -23.22
C LEU A 190 -3.61 -29.78 -21.99
N VAL A 191 -4.84 -29.31 -21.82
CA VAL A 191 -5.24 -28.43 -20.74
C VAL A 191 -6.35 -29.07 -19.93
N SER A 192 -6.19 -29.15 -18.63
CA SER A 192 -7.18 -29.71 -17.70
C SER A 192 -8.32 -28.72 -17.40
N LYS A 193 -9.46 -29.25 -17.00
CA LYS A 193 -10.58 -28.43 -16.51
C LYS A 193 -10.12 -27.59 -15.31
N ASN A 194 -10.58 -26.33 -15.25
CA ASN A 194 -10.22 -25.30 -14.27
C ASN A 194 -8.75 -24.84 -14.30
N ALA A 195 -7.98 -25.26 -15.31
CA ALA A 195 -6.65 -24.71 -15.51
C ALA A 195 -6.75 -23.21 -15.85
N GLU A 196 -5.82 -22.43 -15.32
CA GLU A 196 -5.68 -21.01 -15.57
C GLU A 196 -4.98 -20.81 -16.91
N PHE A 197 -5.72 -20.32 -17.92
CA PHE A 197 -5.19 -20.07 -19.26
C PHE A 197 -4.36 -18.78 -19.31
N ALA A 198 -4.91 -17.68 -18.80
CA ALA A 198 -4.29 -16.36 -18.78
C ALA A 198 -4.89 -15.52 -17.67
N GLU A 199 -4.23 -14.43 -17.33
CA GLU A 199 -4.73 -13.38 -16.43
C GLU A 199 -5.23 -12.19 -17.25
N ILE A 200 -6.32 -11.57 -16.82
CA ILE A 200 -6.85 -10.35 -17.44
C ILE A 200 -6.83 -9.24 -16.42
N LEU A 201 -6.03 -8.23 -16.70
CA LEU A 201 -5.77 -7.11 -15.81
C LEU A 201 -6.53 -5.87 -16.29
N SER A 202 -7.36 -5.28 -15.43
CA SER A 202 -7.92 -3.95 -15.67
C SER A 202 -6.86 -2.90 -15.36
N THR A 203 -6.23 -2.36 -16.40
CA THR A 203 -5.15 -1.37 -16.28
C THR A 203 -5.63 0.08 -16.37
N ASP A 204 -6.93 0.31 -16.52
CA ASP A 204 -7.51 1.66 -16.63
C ASP A 204 -7.42 2.43 -15.32
N ARG A 205 -7.39 1.72 -14.21
CA ARG A 205 -7.17 2.26 -12.87
C ARG A 205 -6.23 1.35 -12.11
N LEU A 206 -5.25 1.94 -11.45
CA LEU A 206 -4.33 1.25 -10.56
C LEU A 206 -4.58 1.69 -9.13
N LEU A 207 -4.38 0.76 -8.23
CA LEU A 207 -4.36 0.96 -6.78
C LEU A 207 -2.94 0.78 -6.29
N LEU A 208 -2.45 1.70 -5.49
CA LEU A 208 -1.23 1.47 -4.72
C LEU A 208 -1.64 0.93 -3.34
N ARG A 209 -1.22 -0.29 -3.03
CA ARG A 209 -1.37 -0.86 -1.69
C ARG A 209 -0.11 -0.62 -0.89
N VAL A 210 -0.25 0.13 0.20
CA VAL A 210 0.82 0.47 1.12
C VAL A 210 0.53 -0.08 2.49
N ASN A 211 1.59 -0.39 3.24
CA ASN A 211 1.49 -0.77 4.63
C ASN A 211 1.88 0.43 5.51
N VAL A 212 1.02 0.77 6.45
CA VAL A 212 1.15 1.90 7.36
C VAL A 212 1.13 1.39 8.79
N LEU A 213 1.84 2.06 9.69
CA LEU A 213 1.83 1.70 11.12
C LEU A 213 0.43 1.89 11.73
N GLU A 214 0.03 1.00 12.62
CA GLU A 214 -1.23 1.10 13.36
C GLU A 214 -1.38 2.44 14.07
N SER A 215 -0.27 2.98 14.63
CA SER A 215 -0.24 4.29 15.30
C SER A 215 -0.63 5.47 14.42
N ASP A 216 -0.45 5.35 13.09
CA ASP A 216 -0.75 6.42 12.14
C ASP A 216 -2.18 6.32 11.58
N ILE A 217 -2.85 5.18 11.74
CA ILE A 217 -4.20 4.96 11.20
C ILE A 217 -5.23 5.98 11.68
N PRO A 218 -5.26 6.42 12.97
CA PRO A 218 -6.20 7.45 13.42
C PRO A 218 -6.10 8.78 12.66
N LEU A 219 -4.97 9.00 11.96
CA LEU A 219 -4.68 10.21 11.20
C LEU A 219 -5.04 10.08 9.71
N ILE A 220 -5.42 8.88 9.27
CA ILE A 220 -5.75 8.60 7.87
C ILE A 220 -7.26 8.49 7.73
N SER A 221 -7.80 9.22 6.75
CA SER A 221 -9.21 9.21 6.42
C SER A 221 -9.43 8.85 4.95
N SER A 222 -10.59 8.27 4.65
CA SER A 222 -11.00 8.04 3.25
C SER A 222 -11.02 9.35 2.46
N ASN A 223 -10.63 9.29 1.19
CA ASN A 223 -10.52 10.42 0.26
C ASN A 223 -9.39 11.43 0.58
N GLN A 224 -8.53 11.14 1.56
CA GLN A 224 -7.37 11.96 1.90
C GLN A 224 -6.37 11.97 0.74
N ARG A 225 -5.74 13.12 0.49
CA ARG A 225 -4.74 13.28 -0.57
C ARG A 225 -3.48 12.50 -0.25
N ALA A 226 -2.94 11.85 -1.28
CA ALA A 226 -1.66 11.18 -1.23
C ALA A 226 -0.85 11.53 -2.49
N GLU A 227 0.44 11.68 -2.33
CA GLU A 227 1.39 11.81 -3.42
C GLU A 227 2.10 10.48 -3.61
N VAL A 228 2.08 9.96 -4.81
CA VAL A 228 2.67 8.65 -5.13
C VAL A 228 3.86 8.84 -6.05
N TYR A 229 4.99 8.30 -5.65
CA TYR A 229 6.26 8.35 -6.37
C TYR A 229 6.65 6.93 -6.81
N PRO A 230 6.44 6.56 -8.09
CA PRO A 230 6.93 5.30 -8.62
C PRO A 230 8.46 5.23 -8.49
N ILE A 231 9.00 4.05 -8.17
CA ILE A 231 10.47 3.90 -8.05
C ILE A 231 11.17 4.18 -9.40
N SER A 232 10.49 3.90 -10.51
CA SER A 232 10.98 4.19 -11.86
C SER A 232 11.03 5.70 -12.20
N ASP A 233 10.26 6.52 -11.48
CA ASP A 233 10.22 7.98 -11.65
C ASP A 233 9.98 8.65 -10.28
N SER A 234 11.03 8.71 -9.49
CA SER A 234 10.98 9.21 -8.11
C SER A 234 10.87 10.72 -7.99
N GLN A 235 10.96 11.47 -9.09
CA GLN A 235 10.89 12.94 -9.09
C GLN A 235 9.50 13.47 -9.42
N ASN A 236 8.70 12.71 -10.14
CA ASN A 236 7.36 13.11 -10.54
C ASN A 236 6.31 12.47 -9.67
N ALA A 237 5.65 13.28 -8.85
CA ALA A 237 4.55 12.84 -8.03
C ALA A 237 3.29 12.61 -8.87
N ILE A 238 2.62 11.50 -8.63
CA ILE A 238 1.30 11.20 -9.15
C ILE A 238 0.31 11.44 -8.03
N GLU A 239 -0.68 12.28 -8.25
CA GLU A 239 -1.74 12.48 -7.27
C GLU A 239 -2.60 11.21 -7.12
N GLY A 240 -2.89 10.88 -5.89
CA GLY A 240 -3.78 9.79 -5.50
C GLY A 240 -4.66 10.18 -4.32
N ARG A 241 -5.60 9.30 -4.00
CA ARG A 241 -6.47 9.43 -2.84
C ARG A 241 -6.61 8.10 -2.12
N VAL A 242 -6.64 8.16 -0.80
CA VAL A 242 -6.97 7.01 0.04
C VAL A 242 -8.37 6.54 -0.31
N SER A 243 -8.48 5.32 -0.83
CA SER A 243 -9.76 4.71 -1.24
C SER A 243 -10.30 3.74 -0.22
N ALA A 244 -9.43 3.03 0.51
CA ALA A 244 -9.83 2.09 1.54
C ALA A 244 -8.72 1.89 2.57
N ILE A 245 -9.11 1.61 3.80
CA ILE A 245 -8.24 1.22 4.90
C ILE A 245 -8.71 -0.18 5.32
N ASN A 246 -7.80 -1.16 5.32
CA ASN A 246 -8.12 -2.51 5.77
C ASN A 246 -8.44 -2.46 7.28
N PRO A 247 -9.55 -3.03 7.74
CA PRO A 247 -9.89 -3.06 9.17
C PRO A 247 -9.05 -4.05 9.99
N GLN A 248 -8.09 -4.72 9.38
CA GLN A 248 -7.23 -5.72 10.02
C GLN A 248 -5.79 -5.21 10.12
N VAL A 249 -5.21 -5.37 11.31
CA VAL A 249 -3.77 -5.18 11.58
C VAL A 249 -3.06 -6.52 11.34
N ASP A 250 -1.94 -6.51 10.65
CA ASP A 250 -1.13 -7.70 10.43
C ASP A 250 -0.25 -8.05 11.67
N GLU A 251 0.46 -9.18 11.58
CA GLU A 251 1.34 -9.67 12.66
C GLU A 251 2.50 -8.71 12.99
N ASN A 252 2.81 -7.76 12.10
CA ASN A 252 3.89 -6.79 12.27
C ASN A 252 3.37 -5.42 12.77
N GLY A 253 2.09 -5.30 13.12
CA GLY A 253 1.49 -4.04 13.53
C GLY A 253 1.24 -3.08 12.37
N LEU A 254 1.11 -3.60 11.15
CA LEU A 254 0.86 -2.80 9.94
C LEU A 254 -0.59 -2.96 9.48
N VAL A 255 -1.12 -1.88 8.95
CA VAL A 255 -2.45 -1.83 8.32
C VAL A 255 -2.29 -1.52 6.85
N GLN A 256 -2.96 -2.28 6.01
CA GLN A 256 -2.95 -2.07 4.57
C GLN A 256 -3.89 -0.92 4.18
N VAL A 257 -3.34 0.07 3.50
CA VAL A 257 -4.08 1.22 2.97
C VAL A 257 -4.02 1.19 1.45
N SER A 258 -5.17 1.36 0.80
CA SER A 258 -5.28 1.42 -0.66
C SER A 258 -5.41 2.88 -1.11
N ILE A 259 -4.61 3.26 -2.09
CA ILE A 259 -4.60 4.59 -2.69
C ILE A 259 -4.93 4.45 -4.17
N THR A 260 -6.01 5.09 -4.62
CA THR A 260 -6.37 5.15 -6.04
C THR A 260 -5.60 6.29 -6.71
N LEU A 261 -4.99 5.99 -7.86
CA LEU A 261 -4.24 6.95 -8.63
C LEU A 261 -5.12 7.71 -9.64
N ASN A 262 -4.87 9.00 -9.81
CA ASN A 262 -5.57 9.83 -10.78
C ASN A 262 -5.05 9.63 -12.22
N SER A 263 -3.83 9.13 -12.37
CA SER A 263 -3.20 8.83 -13.65
C SER A 263 -2.43 7.53 -13.58
N VAL A 264 -2.53 6.74 -14.66
CA VAL A 264 -1.86 5.42 -14.77
C VAL A 264 -0.87 5.38 -15.94
N LYS A 265 -0.55 6.54 -16.51
CA LYS A 265 0.34 6.62 -17.67
C LYS A 265 1.71 6.04 -17.34
N ASN A 266 2.19 5.10 -18.16
CA ASN A 266 3.48 4.42 -17.99
C ASN A 266 3.62 3.60 -16.68
N LEU A 267 2.52 3.27 -16.02
CA LEU A 267 2.51 2.42 -14.84
C LEU A 267 2.00 1.03 -15.19
N LEU A 268 2.60 0.04 -14.56
CA LEU A 268 2.18 -1.36 -14.68
C LEU A 268 1.85 -1.93 -13.29
N PRO A 269 0.85 -2.81 -13.19
CA PRO A 269 0.67 -3.62 -12.00
C PRO A 269 1.97 -4.35 -11.64
N GLY A 270 2.27 -4.45 -10.37
CA GLY A 270 3.51 -5.06 -9.90
C GLY A 270 4.65 -4.08 -9.63
N MET A 271 4.60 -2.84 -10.13
CA MET A 271 5.62 -1.83 -9.83
C MET A 271 5.53 -1.39 -8.37
N ASN A 272 6.70 -1.12 -7.77
CA ASN A 272 6.77 -0.55 -6.43
C ASN A 272 6.70 0.98 -6.50
N ALA A 273 6.06 1.57 -5.50
CA ALA A 273 5.97 3.01 -5.35
C ALA A 273 5.98 3.41 -3.86
N ARG A 274 6.44 4.63 -3.61
CA ARG A 274 6.35 5.28 -2.30
C ARG A 274 5.14 6.20 -2.31
N ALA A 275 4.36 6.18 -1.24
CA ALA A 275 3.29 7.14 -1.00
C ALA A 275 3.63 8.07 0.16
N ILE A 276 3.24 9.33 0.03
CA ILE A 276 3.25 10.32 1.09
C ILE A 276 1.79 10.73 1.32
N ILE A 277 1.22 10.30 2.44
CA ILE A 277 -0.15 10.67 2.83
C ILE A 277 -0.05 11.89 3.74
N ARG A 278 -0.72 12.99 3.36
CA ARG A 278 -0.72 14.22 4.15
C ARG A 278 -1.81 14.18 5.20
N ALA A 279 -1.41 14.12 6.46
CA ALA A 279 -2.32 14.11 7.62
C ALA A 279 -2.33 15.48 8.31
N PRO A 280 -3.27 16.37 8.01
CA PRO A 280 -3.31 17.70 8.59
C PRO A 280 -3.57 17.60 10.10
N GLN A 281 -2.70 18.23 10.88
CA GLN A 281 -2.87 18.44 12.30
C GLN A 281 -3.30 19.89 12.52
N SER A 282 -4.39 20.11 13.22
CA SER A 282 -4.87 21.45 13.52
C SER A 282 -4.30 21.95 14.85
N ASN A 283 -3.94 23.24 14.88
CA ASN A 283 -3.53 23.93 16.10
C ASN A 283 -2.29 23.37 16.82
N SER A 284 -1.33 22.81 16.07
CA SER A 284 -0.05 22.35 16.61
C SER A 284 0.93 23.51 16.81
N LEU A 285 1.61 23.55 17.97
CA LEU A 285 2.74 24.45 18.18
C LEU A 285 3.95 23.90 17.41
N VAL A 286 4.45 24.62 16.43
CA VAL A 286 5.53 24.14 15.57
C VAL A 286 6.73 25.06 15.59
N VAL A 287 7.91 24.46 15.43
CA VAL A 287 9.17 25.16 15.24
C VAL A 287 9.88 24.58 14.02
N PRO A 288 10.75 25.34 13.33
CA PRO A 288 11.63 24.79 12.30
C PRO A 288 12.46 23.62 12.85
N LYS A 289 12.66 22.58 12.06
CA LYS A 289 13.43 21.40 12.47
C LYS A 289 14.83 21.75 12.98
N ASP A 290 15.47 22.74 12.38
CA ASP A 290 16.80 23.21 12.75
C ASP A 290 16.84 23.88 14.15
N ALA A 291 15.68 24.23 14.73
CA ALA A 291 15.62 24.77 16.10
C ALA A 291 15.72 23.68 17.17
N VAL A 292 15.48 22.41 16.81
CA VAL A 292 15.50 21.29 17.76
C VAL A 292 16.86 20.60 17.70
N VAL A 293 17.54 20.52 18.83
CA VAL A 293 18.80 19.79 18.98
C VAL A 293 18.66 18.71 20.05
N TYR A 294 19.39 17.61 19.88
CA TYR A 294 19.39 16.52 20.85
C TYR A 294 20.64 16.57 21.69
N ARG A 295 20.47 16.66 23.02
CA ARG A 295 21.58 16.63 23.99
C ARG A 295 21.33 15.57 25.04
N SER A 296 22.29 14.71 25.23
CA SER A 296 22.19 13.58 26.19
C SER A 296 20.88 12.77 26.01
N GLY A 297 20.46 12.56 24.73
CA GLY A 297 19.26 11.80 24.39
C GLY A 297 17.93 12.54 24.58
N ARG A 298 17.95 13.83 24.94
CA ARG A 298 16.74 14.65 25.14
C ARG A 298 16.69 15.78 24.11
N ALA A 299 15.47 16.07 23.65
CA ALA A 299 15.23 17.19 22.74
C ALA A 299 15.32 18.53 23.52
N VAL A 300 15.97 19.49 22.90
CA VAL A 300 16.21 20.83 23.47
C VAL A 300 15.95 21.88 22.40
N VAL A 301 15.29 22.95 22.78
CA VAL A 301 15.12 24.17 21.99
C VAL A 301 15.71 25.34 22.75
N PHE A 302 16.54 26.12 22.06
CA PHE A 302 17.05 27.37 22.61
C PHE A 302 16.11 28.51 22.26
N THR A 303 15.65 29.25 23.26
CA THR A 303 14.89 30.49 23.10
C THR A 303 15.75 31.70 23.41
N VAL A 304 15.42 32.84 22.83
CA VAL A 304 16.09 34.12 23.15
C VAL A 304 15.35 34.78 24.30
N GLU A 305 16.06 35.06 25.37
CA GLU A 305 15.57 35.79 26.54
C GLU A 305 16.16 37.21 26.55
N ASN A 306 15.34 38.23 26.85
CA ASN A 306 15.75 39.66 26.88
C ASN A 306 16.43 40.18 25.59
N GLY A 307 16.26 39.47 24.46
CA GLY A 307 16.83 39.84 23.15
C GLY A 307 18.35 39.65 23.03
N LYS A 308 19.05 39.10 24.05
CA LYS A 308 20.51 39.00 24.09
C LYS A 308 21.09 37.69 24.63
N GLU A 309 20.28 36.87 25.28
CA GLU A 309 20.74 35.66 25.95
C GLU A 309 19.98 34.44 25.47
N SER A 310 20.66 33.33 25.34
CA SER A 310 20.03 32.04 24.99
C SER A 310 19.53 31.32 26.24
N LYS A 311 18.32 30.83 26.22
CA LYS A 311 17.76 29.95 27.24
C LYS A 311 17.54 28.56 26.72
N TRP A 312 18.10 27.61 27.41
CA TRP A 312 17.94 26.19 27.15
C TRP A 312 16.59 25.68 27.70
N ASN A 313 15.76 25.11 26.86
CA ASN A 313 14.48 24.51 27.26
C ASN A 313 14.44 23.04 26.80
N TYR A 314 14.21 22.12 27.73
CA TYR A 314 13.84 20.77 27.39
C TYR A 314 12.44 20.78 26.81
N VAL A 315 12.26 20.09 25.70
CA VAL A 315 10.97 20.02 25.02
C VAL A 315 10.56 18.57 24.80
N GLU A 316 9.26 18.35 24.82
CA GLU A 316 8.67 17.12 24.32
C GLU A 316 8.26 17.37 22.88
N VAL A 317 8.86 16.60 21.96
CA VAL A 317 8.60 16.70 20.53
C VAL A 317 7.50 15.74 20.11
N GLY A 318 6.60 16.22 19.26
CA GLY A 318 5.57 15.43 18.63
C GLY A 318 6.02 14.97 17.23
N LYS A 319 5.19 15.25 16.23
CA LYS A 319 5.37 14.83 14.85
C LYS A 319 6.37 15.72 14.10
N ASP A 320 7.12 15.10 13.17
CA ASP A 320 8.11 15.75 12.30
C ASP A 320 7.67 15.59 10.84
N ASN A 321 7.59 16.69 10.07
CA ASN A 321 7.27 16.65 8.63
C ASN A 321 8.49 16.85 7.74
N GLY A 322 9.70 16.83 8.31
CA GLY A 322 10.95 17.04 7.61
C GLY A 322 11.41 18.50 7.56
N GLN A 323 10.52 19.49 7.69
CA GLN A 323 10.83 20.93 7.73
C GLN A 323 10.53 21.54 9.11
N GLU A 324 9.47 21.09 9.75
CA GLU A 324 9.00 21.58 11.03
C GLU A 324 8.74 20.41 11.98
N ILE A 325 8.90 20.66 13.27
CA ILE A 325 8.64 19.71 14.35
C ILE A 325 7.57 20.31 15.28
N GLU A 326 6.59 19.47 15.62
CA GLU A 326 5.59 19.77 16.62
C GLU A 326 6.20 19.74 18.02
N ILE A 327 5.90 20.72 18.83
CA ILE A 327 6.27 20.77 20.24
C ILE A 327 5.01 20.56 21.09
N LEU A 328 5.02 19.47 21.85
CA LEU A 328 3.91 19.12 22.74
C LEU A 328 4.02 19.91 24.04
N GLU A 329 5.22 19.99 24.62
CA GLU A 329 5.50 20.71 25.87
C GLU A 329 6.91 21.31 25.88
N GLY A 330 7.13 22.35 26.69
CA GLY A 330 8.47 22.88 26.99
C GLY A 330 8.71 24.33 26.61
N ILE A 331 7.98 24.89 25.63
CA ILE A 331 8.06 26.31 25.26
C ILE A 331 6.66 26.90 25.05
N PRO A 332 6.41 28.19 25.41
CA PRO A 332 5.16 28.85 25.08
C PRO A 332 5.07 29.28 23.63
N GLU A 333 3.83 29.49 23.16
CA GLU A 333 3.56 30.11 21.86
C GLU A 333 4.21 31.49 21.74
N ASN A 334 4.61 31.88 20.54
CA ASN A 334 5.33 33.12 20.22
C ASN A 334 6.74 33.21 20.80
N SER A 335 7.31 32.12 21.32
CA SER A 335 8.72 32.12 21.73
C SER A 335 9.62 32.30 20.52
N THR A 336 10.65 33.13 20.67
CA THR A 336 11.70 33.30 19.68
C THR A 336 12.71 32.15 19.84
N VAL A 337 12.76 31.21 18.88
CA VAL A 337 13.60 30.01 18.90
C VAL A 337 14.81 30.20 17.99
N ILE A 338 15.97 29.71 18.42
CA ILE A 338 17.24 29.79 17.68
C ILE A 338 17.33 28.63 16.70
N THR A 339 17.63 28.92 15.43
CA THR A 339 17.69 27.93 14.35
C THR A 339 19.10 27.63 13.85
N THR A 340 20.10 28.50 14.15
CA THR A 340 21.48 28.29 13.72
C THR A 340 22.44 28.41 14.90
N ASN A 341 23.61 27.75 14.80
CA ASN A 341 24.68 27.74 15.81
C ASN A 341 24.24 27.25 17.21
N ASN A 342 23.05 26.62 17.31
CA ASN A 342 22.46 26.14 18.56
C ASN A 342 23.18 24.92 19.17
N LEU A 343 23.94 24.14 18.37
CA LEU A 343 24.73 23.01 18.87
C LEU A 343 25.84 23.42 19.85
N GLN A 344 26.38 24.63 19.71
CA GLN A 344 27.48 25.14 20.55
C GLN A 344 27.04 26.03 21.70
N LEU A 345 25.77 26.43 21.72
CA LEU A 345 25.25 27.34 22.73
C LEU A 345 25.16 26.67 24.12
N ALA A 346 25.62 27.42 25.13
CA ALA A 346 25.38 27.09 26.52
C ALA A 346 24.12 27.82 27.04
N HIS A 347 23.63 27.41 28.20
CA HIS A 347 22.58 28.16 28.90
C HIS A 347 23.07 29.54 29.30
N GLN A 348 22.28 30.59 29.06
CA GLN A 348 22.64 32.00 29.30
C GLN A 348 23.85 32.50 28.49
N ALA A 349 24.16 31.86 27.35
CA ALA A 349 25.22 32.36 26.46
C ALA A 349 24.73 33.64 25.76
N PRO A 350 25.60 34.66 25.59
CA PRO A 350 25.26 35.88 24.86
C PRO A 350 25.08 35.55 23.37
N VAL A 351 24.01 36.05 22.77
CA VAL A 351 23.66 35.86 21.37
C VAL A 351 23.41 37.19 20.69
N GLN A 352 23.80 37.25 19.41
CA GLN A 352 23.52 38.37 18.52
C GLN A 352 22.59 37.90 17.41
N LEU A 353 21.44 38.55 17.31
CA LEU A 353 20.45 38.22 16.28
C LEU A 353 20.89 38.76 14.91
N VAL A 354 21.01 37.87 13.94
CA VAL A 354 21.24 38.25 12.54
C VAL A 354 19.88 38.32 11.86
N LYS A 355 19.56 39.46 11.26
CA LYS A 355 18.39 39.58 10.38
C LYS A 355 18.75 39.02 9.00
N ASP A 356 17.85 38.24 8.44
CA ASP A 356 17.92 37.82 7.03
C ASP A 356 17.89 38.99 6.07
#